data_9555a2842f9a55d845e3adc35b1def59
#
_entry.id   9555a2842f9a55d845e3adc35b1def59
#
_cell.length_a   1.000
_cell.length_b   1.000
_cell.length_c   1.000
_cell.angle_alpha   90.00
_cell.angle_beta   90.00
_cell.angle_gamma   90.00
#
_symmetry.space_group_name_H-M   'P 1'
#
loop_
_entity.id
_entity.type
_entity.pdbx_description
1 polymer ?
#
loop_
_entity_poly.entity_id
_entity_poly.type
_entity_poly.pdbx_seq_one_letter_code
_entity_poly.pdbx_strand_id
1 'polypeptide(L)'
;MDVNQINIITLAYLGDAVYEVYIRNYLINKGIAKVEDLQREAVKYVSAKNQKKILDFLMNNNYLNEKEIDIVKRGRNYKRENHPKNTDIVTYKMSTGFEALIGYLFMLDDTKRIEEIINYILGGYNEEDN
;
A
#
# COMPACT_ATOMS: atom_id res chain seq x y z
N MET A 1 -12.77 20.09 1.77
CA MET A 1 -13.29 18.76 1.40
C MET A 1 -13.13 17.80 2.57
N ASP A 2 -14.18 17.08 2.89
CA ASP A 2 -14.08 16.07 3.95
C ASP A 2 -13.55 14.75 3.37
N VAL A 3 -12.35 14.39 3.76
CA VAL A 3 -11.67 13.18 3.25
C VAL A 3 -12.48 11.92 3.58
N ASN A 4 -13.20 11.91 4.71
CA ASN A 4 -14.02 10.77 5.12
C ASN A 4 -15.21 10.52 4.18
N GLN A 5 -15.56 11.46 3.34
CA GLN A 5 -16.66 11.33 2.38
C GLN A 5 -16.16 10.91 0.99
N ILE A 6 -14.87 10.82 0.77
CA ILE A 6 -14.32 10.36 -0.50
C ILE A 6 -14.57 8.85 -0.61
N ASN A 7 -14.99 8.42 -1.79
CA ASN A 7 -15.19 6.99 -2.06
C ASN A 7 -13.89 6.25 -1.78
N ILE A 8 -14.00 5.12 -1.07
CA ILE A 8 -12.81 4.37 -0.62
C ILE A 8 -11.98 3.86 -1.82
N ILE A 9 -12.61 3.54 -2.94
CA ILE A 9 -11.89 3.09 -4.14
C ILE A 9 -11.14 4.24 -4.80
N THR A 10 -11.68 5.45 -4.73
CA THR A 10 -10.99 6.65 -5.20
C THR A 10 -9.72 6.87 -4.38
N LEU A 11 -9.80 6.66 -3.07
CA LEU A 11 -8.63 6.76 -2.20
C LEU A 11 -7.59 5.67 -2.57
N ALA A 12 -8.04 4.45 -2.84
CA ALA A 12 -7.13 3.37 -3.25
C ALA A 12 -6.45 3.70 -4.57
N TYR A 13 -7.19 4.25 -5.53
CA TYR A 13 -6.64 4.67 -6.81
C TYR A 13 -5.49 5.67 -6.63
N LEU A 14 -5.71 6.67 -5.79
CA LEU A 14 -4.67 7.65 -5.47
C LEU A 14 -3.50 7.01 -4.71
N GLY A 15 -3.82 6.17 -3.74
CA GLY A 15 -2.82 5.52 -2.90
C GLY A 15 -1.86 4.63 -3.68
N ASP A 16 -2.35 3.97 -4.71
CA ASP A 16 -1.51 3.18 -5.60
C ASP A 16 -0.39 4.03 -6.20
N ALA A 17 -0.74 5.19 -6.75
CA ALA A 17 0.25 6.09 -7.35
C ALA A 17 1.22 6.66 -6.31
N VAL A 18 0.70 7.09 -5.16
CA VAL A 18 1.51 7.67 -4.08
C VAL A 18 2.51 6.64 -3.56
N TYR A 19 2.04 5.42 -3.30
CA TYR A 19 2.91 4.35 -2.80
C TYR A 19 4.04 4.06 -3.78
N GLU A 20 3.74 4.00 -5.07
CA GLU A 20 4.76 3.76 -6.08
C GLU A 20 5.83 4.85 -6.10
N VAL A 21 5.43 6.11 -5.94
CA VAL A 21 6.40 7.20 -5.89
C VAL A 21 7.39 6.99 -4.75
N TYR A 22 6.91 6.64 -3.55
CA TYR A 22 7.79 6.40 -2.40
C TYR A 22 8.73 5.23 -2.64
N ILE A 23 8.23 4.14 -3.21
CA ILE A 23 9.06 2.96 -3.46
C ILE A 23 10.11 3.26 -4.54
N ARG A 24 9.71 3.89 -5.64
CA ARG A 24 10.65 4.25 -6.70
C ARG A 24 11.74 5.20 -6.19
N ASN A 25 11.34 6.19 -5.41
CA ASN A 25 12.29 7.13 -4.82
C ASN A 25 13.30 6.41 -3.91
N TYR A 26 12.82 5.49 -3.08
CA TYR A 26 13.68 4.69 -2.22
C TYR A 26 14.71 3.89 -3.04
N LEU A 27 14.26 3.22 -4.10
CA LEU A 27 15.13 2.38 -4.91
C LEU A 27 16.18 3.20 -5.66
N ILE A 28 15.79 4.37 -6.18
CA ILE A 28 16.73 5.29 -6.83
C ILE A 28 17.77 5.75 -5.83
N ASN A 29 17.38 6.09 -4.62
CA ASN A 29 18.29 6.53 -3.57
C ASN A 29 19.24 5.42 -3.10
N LYS A 30 18.88 4.16 -3.32
CA LYS A 30 19.77 3.02 -3.05
C LYS A 30 20.88 2.87 -4.11
N GLY A 31 20.79 3.64 -5.20
CA GLY A 31 21.78 3.59 -6.26
C GLY A 31 21.43 2.70 -7.43
N ILE A 32 20.18 2.19 -7.50
CA ILE A 32 19.75 1.41 -8.65
C ILE A 32 19.49 2.37 -9.81
N ALA A 33 20.20 2.19 -10.92
CA ALA A 33 20.21 3.15 -12.02
C ALA A 33 19.36 2.73 -13.22
N LYS A 34 19.27 1.44 -13.50
CA LYS A 34 18.60 0.96 -14.72
C LYS A 34 17.13 0.70 -14.45
N VAL A 35 16.27 1.14 -15.38
CA VAL A 35 14.81 0.99 -15.24
C VAL A 35 14.41 -0.49 -15.07
N GLU A 36 15.04 -1.41 -15.81
CA GLU A 36 14.73 -2.83 -15.66
C GLU A 36 14.99 -3.33 -14.26
N ASP A 37 16.07 -2.88 -13.65
CA ASP A 37 16.43 -3.27 -12.29
C ASP A 37 15.48 -2.64 -11.28
N LEU A 38 15.11 -1.36 -11.51
CA LEU A 38 14.14 -0.67 -10.66
C LEU A 38 12.79 -1.39 -10.68
N GLN A 39 12.32 -1.77 -11.87
CA GLN A 39 11.03 -2.46 -12.00
C GLN A 39 11.03 -3.81 -11.30
N ARG A 40 12.12 -4.57 -11.45
CA ARG A 40 12.25 -5.88 -10.80
C ARG A 40 12.24 -5.74 -9.28
N GLU A 41 12.97 -4.77 -8.75
CA GLU A 41 13.01 -4.55 -7.30
C GLU A 41 11.69 -3.97 -6.77
N ALA A 42 11.06 -3.08 -7.54
CA ALA A 42 9.81 -2.46 -7.12
C ALA A 42 8.69 -3.49 -6.92
N VAL A 43 8.64 -4.53 -7.74
CA VAL A 43 7.59 -5.57 -7.65
C VAL A 43 7.55 -6.21 -6.25
N LYS A 44 8.70 -6.29 -5.58
CA LYS A 44 8.79 -6.86 -4.21
C LYS A 44 7.96 -6.06 -3.20
N TYR A 45 7.58 -4.84 -3.54
CA TYR A 45 6.79 -3.96 -2.67
C TYR A 45 5.43 -3.61 -3.26
N VAL A 46 5.30 -3.52 -4.59
CA VAL A 46 4.11 -2.94 -5.22
C VAL A 46 3.14 -3.93 -5.82
N SER A 47 3.52 -5.21 -6.04
CA SER A 47 2.57 -6.19 -6.54
C SER A 47 1.45 -6.41 -5.52
N ALA A 48 0.26 -6.80 -5.98
CA ALA A 48 -0.86 -7.07 -5.08
C ALA A 48 -0.50 -8.14 -4.05
N LYS A 49 0.20 -9.18 -4.48
CA LYS A 49 0.67 -10.25 -3.59
C LYS A 49 1.55 -9.70 -2.46
N ASN A 50 2.50 -8.85 -2.81
CA ASN A 50 3.42 -8.30 -1.83
C ASN A 50 2.75 -7.23 -0.96
N GLN A 51 1.82 -6.45 -1.52
CA GLN A 51 1.05 -5.51 -0.71
C GLN A 51 0.21 -6.23 0.36
N LYS A 52 -0.36 -7.40 0.02
CA LYS A 52 -1.07 -8.21 1.01
C LYS A 52 -0.12 -8.65 2.12
N LYS A 53 1.06 -9.15 1.77
CA LYS A 53 2.05 -9.57 2.76
C LYS A 53 2.51 -8.41 3.63
N ILE A 54 2.70 -7.25 3.02
CA ILE A 54 3.09 -6.03 3.74
C ILE A 54 1.99 -5.62 4.71
N LEU A 55 0.73 -5.66 4.27
CA LEU A 55 -0.38 -5.34 5.16
C LEU A 55 -0.45 -6.32 6.34
N ASP A 56 -0.29 -7.61 6.08
CA ASP A 56 -0.23 -8.62 7.14
C ASP A 56 0.90 -8.32 8.12
N PHE A 57 2.06 -7.91 7.62
CA PHE A 57 3.20 -7.52 8.45
C PHE A 57 2.84 -6.34 9.37
N LEU A 58 2.21 -5.32 8.82
CA LEU A 58 1.80 -4.14 9.60
C LEU A 58 0.78 -4.53 10.68
N MET A 59 -0.21 -5.35 10.30
CA MET A 59 -1.27 -5.76 11.21
C MET A 59 -0.75 -6.66 12.31
N ASN A 60 0.11 -7.62 11.96
CA ASN A 60 0.66 -8.57 12.94
C ASN A 60 1.58 -7.91 13.95
N ASN A 61 2.17 -6.78 13.59
CA ASN A 61 3.03 -6.01 14.49
C ASN A 61 2.28 -4.89 15.21
N ASN A 62 0.96 -4.84 15.06
CA ASN A 62 0.10 -3.83 15.68
C ASN A 62 0.58 -2.40 15.38
N TYR A 63 1.09 -2.18 14.17
CA TYR A 63 1.68 -0.90 13.80
C TYR A 63 0.65 0.16 13.44
N LEU A 64 -0.53 -0.25 12.95
CA LEU A 64 -1.58 0.67 12.52
C LEU A 64 -2.51 1.01 13.68
N ASN A 65 -2.96 2.26 13.74
CA ASN A 65 -3.93 2.68 14.74
C ASN A 65 -5.36 2.30 14.31
N GLU A 66 -6.34 2.55 15.20
CA GLU A 66 -7.73 2.15 14.96
C GLU A 66 -8.31 2.79 13.70
N LYS A 67 -8.05 4.07 13.46
CA LYS A 67 -8.58 4.76 12.27
C LYS A 67 -7.98 4.19 11.00
N GLU A 68 -6.69 3.91 11.02
CA GLU A 68 -6.00 3.32 9.89
C GLU A 68 -6.54 1.93 9.57
N ILE A 69 -6.76 1.13 10.59
CA ILE A 69 -7.35 -0.21 10.43
C ILE A 69 -8.77 -0.09 9.85
N ASP A 70 -9.56 0.89 10.30
CA ASP A 70 -10.90 1.12 9.77
C ASP A 70 -10.87 1.41 8.28
N ILE A 71 -9.96 2.27 7.83
CA ILE A 71 -9.80 2.59 6.40
C ILE A 71 -9.42 1.34 5.61
N VAL A 72 -8.45 0.56 6.12
CA VAL A 72 -8.04 -0.70 5.49
C VAL A 72 -9.24 -1.63 5.32
N LYS A 73 -10.05 -1.79 6.37
CA LYS A 73 -11.22 -2.66 6.31
C LYS A 73 -12.26 -2.18 5.31
N ARG A 74 -12.47 -0.87 5.22
CA ARG A 74 -13.41 -0.31 4.25
C ARG A 74 -12.95 -0.59 2.82
N GLY A 75 -11.66 -0.45 2.53
CA GLY A 75 -11.12 -0.78 1.22
C GLY A 75 -11.21 -2.27 0.91
N ARG A 76 -10.82 -3.10 1.89
CA ARG A 76 -10.90 -4.55 1.76
C ARG A 76 -12.33 -5.04 1.50
N ASN A 77 -13.31 -4.43 2.17
CA ASN A 77 -14.70 -4.88 2.13
C ASN A 77 -15.51 -4.27 1.00
N TYR A 78 -14.92 -3.39 0.21
CA TYR A 78 -15.63 -2.77 -0.91
C TYR A 78 -16.02 -3.85 -1.93
N LYS A 79 -17.30 -3.87 -2.30
CA LYS A 79 -17.81 -4.88 -3.24
C LYS A 79 -17.59 -4.42 -4.66
N ARG A 80 -16.90 -5.25 -5.45
CA ARG A 80 -16.67 -5.01 -6.88
C ARG A 80 -17.09 -6.23 -7.65
N GLU A 81 -17.63 -6.01 -8.84
CA GLU A 81 -18.07 -7.10 -9.71
C GLU A 81 -16.88 -7.84 -10.32
N ASN A 82 -15.79 -7.12 -10.59
CA ASN A 82 -14.63 -7.68 -11.27
C ASN A 82 -13.35 -7.41 -10.51
N HIS A 83 -12.40 -8.32 -10.65
CA HIS A 83 -11.03 -8.14 -10.14
C HIS A 83 -10.05 -8.65 -11.20
N PRO A 84 -8.75 -8.30 -11.12
CA PRO A 84 -7.77 -8.76 -12.10
C PRO A 84 -7.71 -10.29 -12.16
N LYS A 85 -7.63 -10.83 -13.38
CA LYS A 85 -7.71 -12.28 -13.63
C LYS A 85 -6.60 -13.09 -12.96
N ASN A 86 -5.42 -12.48 -12.79
CA ASN A 86 -4.24 -13.17 -12.28
C ASN A 86 -4.03 -12.96 -10.79
N THR A 87 -5.01 -12.39 -10.11
CA THR A 87 -4.93 -12.10 -8.68
C THR A 87 -6.14 -12.70 -7.99
N ASP A 88 -5.94 -13.51 -6.95
CA ASP A 88 -7.08 -14.04 -6.21
C ASP A 88 -7.81 -12.91 -5.48
N ILE A 89 -9.08 -13.15 -5.16
CA ILE A 89 -9.96 -12.11 -4.63
C ILE A 89 -9.49 -11.57 -3.27
N VAL A 90 -8.98 -12.44 -2.41
CA VAL A 90 -8.51 -12.02 -1.07
C VAL A 90 -7.29 -11.12 -1.20
N THR A 91 -6.32 -11.52 -2.01
CA THR A 91 -5.12 -10.72 -2.27
C THR A 91 -5.48 -9.36 -2.82
N TYR A 92 -6.39 -9.34 -3.80
CA TYR A 92 -6.82 -8.08 -4.42
C TYR A 92 -7.49 -7.16 -3.39
N LYS A 93 -8.39 -7.71 -2.57
CA LYS A 93 -9.10 -6.92 -1.54
C LYS A 93 -8.13 -6.35 -0.51
N MET A 94 -7.15 -7.14 -0.08
CA MET A 94 -6.17 -6.69 0.89
C MET A 94 -5.28 -5.59 0.32
N SER A 95 -4.85 -5.72 -0.94
CA SER A 95 -4.05 -4.69 -1.58
C SER A 95 -4.86 -3.40 -1.75
N THR A 96 -6.15 -3.50 -2.07
CA THR A 96 -7.04 -2.34 -2.15
C THR A 96 -7.12 -1.63 -0.80
N GLY A 97 -7.24 -2.39 0.30
CA GLY A 97 -7.26 -1.81 1.63
C GLY A 97 -5.98 -1.06 1.97
N PHE A 98 -4.84 -1.64 1.63
CA PHE A 98 -3.54 -0.99 1.86
C PHE A 98 -3.43 0.31 1.05
N GLU A 99 -3.78 0.27 -0.23
CA GLU A 99 -3.73 1.44 -1.09
C GLU A 99 -4.68 2.53 -0.60
N ALA A 100 -5.88 2.14 -0.13
CA ALA A 100 -6.83 3.11 0.41
C ALA A 100 -6.26 3.84 1.62
N LEU A 101 -5.53 3.14 2.48
CA LEU A 101 -4.89 3.76 3.63
C LEU A 101 -3.88 4.82 3.18
N ILE A 102 -3.03 4.47 2.24
CA ILE A 102 -2.02 5.43 1.74
C ILE A 102 -2.71 6.66 1.11
N GLY A 103 -3.75 6.43 0.29
CA GLY A 103 -4.50 7.52 -0.33
C GLY A 103 -5.21 8.40 0.69
N TYR A 104 -5.77 7.80 1.74
CA TYR A 104 -6.42 8.51 2.82
C TYR A 104 -5.44 9.47 3.52
N LEU A 105 -4.28 8.95 3.89
CA LEU A 105 -3.26 9.75 4.55
C LEU A 105 -2.76 10.88 3.66
N PHE A 106 -2.61 10.60 2.37
CA PHE A 106 -2.17 11.62 1.42
C PHE A 106 -3.19 12.76 1.31
N MET A 107 -4.49 12.43 1.24
CA MET A 107 -5.55 13.44 1.16
C MET A 107 -5.66 14.25 2.45
N LEU A 108 -5.29 13.68 3.58
CA LEU A 108 -5.19 14.41 4.86
C LEU A 108 -3.93 15.25 4.95
N ASP A 109 -3.08 15.21 3.94
CA ASP A 109 -1.77 15.87 3.94
C ASP A 109 -0.86 15.35 5.08
N ASP A 110 -1.08 14.11 5.49
CA ASP A 110 -0.30 13.48 6.56
C ASP A 110 0.88 12.70 5.97
N THR A 111 1.77 13.43 5.31
CA THR A 111 2.96 12.84 4.68
C THR A 111 3.90 12.26 5.71
N LYS A 112 3.94 12.83 6.91
CA LYS A 112 4.77 12.30 7.99
C LYS A 112 4.37 10.86 8.34
N ARG A 113 3.06 10.60 8.44
CA ARG A 113 2.59 9.25 8.76
C ARG A 113 2.85 8.29 7.61
N ILE A 114 2.68 8.74 6.36
CA ILE A 114 3.03 7.92 5.21
C ILE A 114 4.50 7.51 5.30
N GLU A 115 5.39 8.45 5.56
CA GLU A 115 6.82 8.19 5.67
C GLU A 115 7.14 7.22 6.82
N GLU A 116 6.47 7.37 7.95
CA GLU A 116 6.62 6.43 9.06
C GLU A 116 6.26 5.00 8.64
N ILE A 117 5.13 4.84 7.98
CA ILE A 117 4.68 3.52 7.51
C ILE A 117 5.67 2.94 6.50
N ILE A 118 6.07 3.75 5.50
CA ILE A 118 7.02 3.31 4.49
C ILE A 118 8.35 2.90 5.13
N ASN A 119 8.87 3.71 6.04
CA ASN A 119 10.13 3.39 6.72
C ASN A 119 10.03 2.14 7.57
N TYR A 120 8.88 1.92 8.21
CA TYR A 120 8.64 0.70 8.99
C TYR A 120 8.65 -0.53 8.08
N ILE A 121 8.00 -0.42 6.91
CA ILE A 121 8.00 -1.49 5.92
C ILE A 121 9.43 -1.78 5.45
N LEU A 122 10.15 -0.74 5.03
CA LEU A 122 11.49 -0.89 4.47
C LEU A 122 12.49 -1.42 5.50
N GLY A 123 12.27 -1.14 6.78
CA GLY A 123 13.15 -1.58 7.85
C GLY A 123 12.90 -2.99 8.36
N GLY A 124 11.71 -3.55 8.12
CA GLY A 124 11.33 -4.82 8.74
C GLY A 124 10.69 -5.87 7.84
N TYR A 125 10.10 -5.44 6.74
CA TYR A 125 9.46 -6.39 5.84
C TYR A 125 10.50 -7.06 4.95
N ASN A 126 10.39 -8.39 4.85
CA ASN A 126 11.19 -9.16 3.91
C ASN A 126 10.25 -10.09 3.15
N GLU A 127 10.23 -9.95 1.81
CA GLU A 127 9.40 -10.75 0.94
C GLU A 127 9.60 -12.26 1.15
N GLU A 128 10.84 -12.66 1.44
CA GLU A 128 11.19 -14.08 1.58
C GLU A 128 10.72 -14.69 2.90
N ASP A 129 10.39 -13.86 3.89
CA ASP A 129 9.96 -14.32 5.22
C ASP A 129 8.49 -14.76 5.23
N ASN A 130 7.79 -14.58 4.13
CA ASN A 130 6.37 -14.92 4.03
C ASN A 130 6.15 -16.01 2.99
#